data_a2d468888a7525432d918298ede433c3
#
_entry.id   a2d468888a7525432d918298ede433c3
#
_cell.length_a   1.000
_cell.length_b   1.000
_cell.length_c   1.000
_cell.angle_alpha   90.00
_cell.angle_beta   90.00
_cell.angle_gamma   90.00
#
_symmetry.space_group_name_H-M   'P 1'
#
loop_
_entity.id
_entity.type
_entity.pdbx_description
1 polymer ?
#
loop_
_entity_poly.entity_id
_entity_poly.type
_entity_poly.pdbx_seq_one_letter_code
_entity_poly.pdbx_strand_id
1 'polypeptide(L)'
;MSLEPRFRELWSRLNGPGDPRPFYFDLSQRYSEPHRAYHTLQHLRQCLAEADGAPPTVELALWYHDAVYQPLEKDNEAKSARLVQILPLPQAVVDRAAALIRATDHSSPPADPEAAWLVDIDLSILGQPAEEFDLYEDRIRQEFIALSEEDFRKGRSAFVRGLLERPAIYSTARFRDRYEARARANLSRSLQRWTG
;
A
#
# COMPACT_ATOMS: atom_id res chain seq x y z
N MET A 1 -3.74 -8.30 17.73
CA MET A 1 -4.48 -7.20 18.38
C MET A 1 -5.32 -6.48 17.33
N SER A 2 -6.51 -5.97 17.72
CA SER A 2 -7.39 -5.16 16.85
C SER A 2 -6.74 -3.82 16.50
N LEU A 3 -6.96 -3.34 15.27
CA LEU A 3 -6.54 -2.01 14.83
C LEU A 3 -7.60 -0.92 15.14
N GLU A 4 -8.77 -1.30 15.65
CA GLU A 4 -9.87 -0.37 15.94
C GLU A 4 -9.48 0.80 16.86
N PRO A 5 -8.73 0.60 17.97
CA PRO A 5 -8.33 1.72 18.82
C PRO A 5 -7.52 2.78 18.07
N ARG A 6 -6.62 2.37 17.18
CA ARG A 6 -5.82 3.28 16.36
C ARG A 6 -6.67 4.04 15.34
N PHE A 7 -7.63 3.37 14.70
CA PHE A 7 -8.55 4.03 13.77
C PHE A 7 -9.42 5.09 14.49
N ARG A 8 -9.88 4.77 15.69
CA ARG A 8 -10.66 5.70 16.50
C ARG A 8 -9.85 6.94 16.95
N GLU A 9 -8.57 6.73 17.31
CA GLU A 9 -7.66 7.83 17.64
C GLU A 9 -7.43 8.73 16.41
N LEU A 10 -7.15 8.13 15.24
CA LEU A 10 -7.01 8.86 13.99
C LEU A 10 -8.27 9.67 13.68
N TRP A 11 -9.46 9.08 13.82
CA TRP A 11 -10.73 9.74 13.58
C TRP A 11 -10.89 11.00 14.44
N SER A 12 -10.53 10.91 15.72
CA SER A 12 -10.52 12.06 16.64
C SER A 12 -9.52 13.13 16.19
N ARG A 13 -8.32 12.77 15.80
CA ARG A 13 -7.28 13.69 15.27
C ARG A 13 -7.71 14.41 13.99
N LEU A 14 -8.59 13.79 13.21
CA LEU A 14 -9.16 14.36 11.98
C LEU A 14 -10.45 15.15 12.21
N ASN A 15 -10.88 15.34 13.48
CA ASN A 15 -12.15 15.95 13.85
C ASN A 15 -13.36 15.23 13.24
N GLY A 16 -13.28 13.90 13.13
CA GLY A 16 -14.38 13.10 12.59
C GLY A 16 -15.58 13.08 13.53
N PRO A 17 -16.82 13.30 13.02
CA PRO A 17 -18.02 13.31 13.84
C PRO A 17 -18.47 11.88 14.18
N GLY A 18 -19.19 11.77 15.27
CA GLY A 18 -19.90 10.53 15.64
C GLY A 18 -18.99 9.35 15.94
N ASP A 19 -19.52 8.16 15.73
CA ASP A 19 -18.85 6.88 16.02
C ASP A 19 -18.13 6.35 14.77
N PRO A 20 -16.79 6.15 14.80
CA PRO A 20 -16.05 5.65 13.65
C PRO A 20 -16.15 4.12 13.45
N ARG A 21 -16.73 3.36 14.38
CA ARG A 21 -16.78 1.89 14.31
C ARG A 21 -17.40 1.34 13.02
N PRO A 22 -18.47 1.92 12.44
CA PRO A 22 -19.01 1.43 11.17
C PRO A 22 -18.00 1.51 10.02
N PHE A 23 -17.20 2.57 9.95
CA PHE A 23 -16.15 2.74 8.92
C PHE A 23 -15.01 1.77 9.12
N TYR A 24 -14.56 1.57 10.36
CA TYR A 24 -13.56 0.55 10.68
C TYR A 24 -14.05 -0.86 10.33
N PHE A 25 -15.29 -1.18 10.64
CA PHE A 25 -15.89 -2.48 10.32
C PHE A 25 -15.93 -2.72 8.81
N ASP A 26 -16.37 -1.74 8.00
CA ASP A 26 -16.37 -1.82 6.54
C ASP A 26 -14.94 -2.08 6.00
N LEU A 27 -13.95 -1.32 6.48
CA LEU A 27 -12.54 -1.56 6.11
C LEU A 27 -12.09 -2.97 6.48
N SER A 28 -12.41 -3.44 7.69
CA SER A 28 -12.01 -4.78 8.14
C SER A 28 -12.61 -5.88 7.26
N GLN A 29 -13.85 -5.71 6.79
CA GLN A 29 -14.48 -6.65 5.85
C GLN A 29 -13.76 -6.64 4.51
N ARG A 30 -13.45 -5.46 3.96
CA ARG A 30 -12.75 -5.31 2.68
C ARG A 30 -11.37 -5.97 2.69
N TYR A 31 -10.56 -5.69 3.71
CA TYR A 31 -9.25 -6.32 3.89
C TYR A 31 -9.30 -7.81 4.25
N SER A 32 -10.48 -8.36 4.47
CA SER A 32 -10.71 -9.79 4.75
C SER A 32 -11.35 -10.55 3.59
N GLU A 33 -11.46 -9.93 2.41
CA GLU A 33 -12.02 -10.55 1.21
C GLU A 33 -11.19 -11.79 0.81
N PRO A 34 -11.83 -12.90 0.40
CA PRO A 34 -11.16 -14.19 0.25
C PRO A 34 -10.14 -14.28 -0.89
N HIS A 35 -10.18 -13.36 -1.84
CA HIS A 35 -9.20 -13.29 -2.93
C HIS A 35 -7.89 -12.62 -2.55
N ARG A 36 -7.80 -12.00 -1.37
CA ARG A 36 -6.61 -11.32 -0.87
C ARG A 36 -5.69 -12.32 -0.15
N ALA A 37 -4.43 -12.32 -0.50
CA ALA A 37 -3.40 -13.09 0.19
C ALA A 37 -2.31 -12.20 0.81
N TYR A 38 -1.96 -11.11 0.12
CA TYR A 38 -1.03 -10.08 0.61
C TYR A 38 -1.74 -8.80 1.07
N HIS A 39 -2.64 -8.23 0.24
CA HIS A 39 -3.34 -6.96 0.50
C HIS A 39 -4.47 -7.12 1.54
N THR A 40 -4.07 -7.55 2.73
CA THR A 40 -4.94 -7.89 3.87
C THR A 40 -4.73 -6.93 5.05
N LEU A 41 -5.47 -7.12 6.15
CA LEU A 41 -5.22 -6.41 7.41
C LEU A 41 -3.78 -6.58 7.92
N GLN A 42 -3.04 -7.61 7.50
CA GLN A 42 -1.64 -7.77 7.87
C GLN A 42 -0.76 -6.74 7.15
N HIS A 43 -0.94 -6.56 5.83
CA HIS A 43 -0.28 -5.51 5.07
C HIS A 43 -0.59 -4.13 5.65
N LEU A 44 -1.87 -3.82 5.86
CA LEU A 44 -2.28 -2.56 6.50
C LEU A 44 -1.57 -2.35 7.85
N ARG A 45 -1.46 -3.39 8.68
CA ARG A 45 -0.75 -3.31 9.96
C ARG A 45 0.72 -2.99 9.79
N GLN A 46 1.37 -3.58 8.79
CA GLN A 46 2.77 -3.30 8.46
C GLN A 46 2.95 -1.85 8.01
N CYS A 47 2.10 -1.35 7.10
CA CYS A 47 2.11 0.05 6.69
C CYS A 47 1.92 1.01 7.87
N LEU A 48 0.94 0.73 8.73
CA LEU A 48 0.69 1.56 9.90
C LEU A 48 1.85 1.54 10.91
N ALA A 49 2.62 0.46 11.01
CA ALA A 49 3.82 0.41 11.86
C ALA A 49 4.95 1.31 11.33
N GLU A 50 5.06 1.49 10.01
CA GLU A 50 6.03 2.40 9.37
C GLU A 50 5.58 3.86 9.37
N ALA A 51 4.32 4.14 9.71
CA ALA A 51 3.70 5.48 9.65
C ALA A 51 3.98 6.36 10.88
N ASP A 52 4.94 5.98 11.74
CA ASP A 52 5.26 6.77 12.93
C ASP A 52 5.70 8.20 12.57
N GLY A 53 5.01 9.20 13.15
CA GLY A 53 5.20 10.62 12.87
C GLY A 53 4.51 11.12 11.59
N ALA A 54 3.79 10.27 10.84
CA ALA A 54 3.08 10.70 9.64
C ALA A 54 1.90 11.64 9.95
N PRO A 55 1.62 12.61 9.05
CA PRO A 55 0.42 13.43 9.16
C PRO A 55 -0.85 12.59 9.20
N PRO A 56 -1.92 13.03 9.91
CA PRO A 56 -3.17 12.28 9.98
C PRO A 56 -3.81 11.97 8.62
N THR A 57 -3.60 12.84 7.62
CA THR A 57 -4.07 12.64 6.24
C THR A 57 -3.35 11.50 5.53
N VAL A 58 -2.03 11.35 5.77
CA VAL A 58 -1.24 10.22 5.27
C VAL A 58 -1.69 8.93 5.95
N GLU A 59 -1.90 8.96 7.25
CA GLU A 59 -2.41 7.78 7.98
C GLU A 59 -3.80 7.39 7.49
N LEU A 60 -4.71 8.34 7.24
CA LEU A 60 -6.02 8.07 6.64
C LEU A 60 -5.88 7.44 5.25
N ALA A 61 -4.99 7.96 4.43
CA ALA A 61 -4.73 7.40 3.11
C ALA A 61 -4.22 5.96 3.21
N LEU A 62 -3.34 5.62 4.15
CA LEU A 62 -2.91 4.23 4.41
C LEU A 62 -4.07 3.31 4.80
N TRP A 63 -5.03 3.79 5.59
CA TRP A 63 -6.20 2.98 5.92
C TRP A 63 -7.04 2.61 4.69
N TYR A 64 -7.05 3.46 3.67
CA TYR A 64 -7.94 3.33 2.52
C TYR A 64 -7.25 2.97 1.20
N HIS A 65 -5.91 2.97 1.09
CA HIS A 65 -5.23 2.82 -0.20
C HIS A 65 -5.62 1.54 -0.95
N ASP A 66 -5.73 0.43 -0.24
CA ASP A 66 -6.15 -0.87 -0.75
C ASP A 66 -7.57 -1.29 -0.30
N ALA A 67 -8.41 -0.33 0.14
CA ALA A 67 -9.76 -0.66 0.58
C ALA A 67 -10.61 -1.30 -0.52
N VAL A 68 -10.36 -0.95 -1.78
CA VAL A 68 -10.82 -1.68 -2.95
C VAL A 68 -9.62 -2.31 -3.63
N TYR A 69 -9.63 -3.63 -3.79
CA TYR A 69 -8.55 -4.35 -4.43
C TYR A 69 -9.09 -5.54 -5.23
N GLN A 70 -8.87 -5.52 -6.53
CA GLN A 70 -9.12 -6.62 -7.45
C GLN A 70 -7.88 -6.80 -8.32
N PRO A 71 -7.19 -7.94 -8.25
CA PRO A 71 -5.85 -8.11 -8.81
C PRO A 71 -5.70 -7.79 -10.30
N LEU A 72 -6.78 -7.95 -11.09
CA LEU A 72 -6.74 -7.72 -12.53
C LEU A 72 -7.33 -6.37 -12.96
N GLU A 73 -7.84 -5.58 -12.02
CA GLU A 73 -8.38 -4.25 -12.31
C GLU A 73 -7.29 -3.18 -12.16
N LYS A 74 -7.43 -2.10 -12.96
CA LYS A 74 -6.44 -1.01 -13.02
C LYS A 74 -6.92 0.28 -12.35
N ASP A 75 -8.09 0.24 -11.71
CA ASP A 75 -8.71 1.42 -11.11
C ASP A 75 -8.97 1.25 -9.60
N ASN A 76 -8.23 0.33 -8.95
CA ASN A 76 -8.35 0.05 -7.52
C ASN A 76 -8.11 1.29 -6.66
N GLU A 77 -7.04 2.04 -6.94
CA GLU A 77 -6.68 3.27 -6.23
C GLU A 77 -7.74 4.36 -6.45
N ALA A 78 -8.28 4.48 -7.65
CA ALA A 78 -9.35 5.42 -7.94
C ALA A 78 -10.66 5.05 -7.21
N LYS A 79 -10.98 3.76 -7.10
CA LYS A 79 -12.12 3.25 -6.34
C LYS A 79 -11.92 3.44 -4.83
N SER A 80 -10.74 3.14 -4.31
CA SER A 80 -10.35 3.37 -2.92
C SER A 80 -10.41 4.86 -2.55
N ALA A 81 -9.94 5.75 -3.42
CA ALA A 81 -10.03 7.19 -3.25
C ALA A 81 -11.49 7.69 -3.19
N ARG A 82 -12.41 7.09 -3.94
CA ARG A 82 -13.84 7.41 -3.85
C ARG A 82 -14.44 7.04 -2.51
N LEU A 83 -14.01 5.94 -1.89
CA LEU A 83 -14.48 5.55 -0.56
C LEU A 83 -14.08 6.56 0.52
N VAL A 84 -12.88 7.12 0.45
CA VAL A 84 -12.48 8.13 1.43
C VAL A 84 -13.22 9.45 1.23
N GLN A 85 -13.60 9.79 -0.02
CA GLN A 85 -14.30 11.05 -0.32
C GLN A 85 -15.74 11.12 0.22
N ILE A 86 -16.36 9.98 0.54
CA ILE A 86 -17.70 9.94 1.12
C ILE A 86 -17.70 9.90 2.66
N LEU A 87 -16.52 9.94 3.29
CA LEU A 87 -16.44 9.99 4.74
C LEU A 87 -16.94 11.35 5.28
N PRO A 88 -17.60 11.38 6.43
CA PRO A 88 -18.08 12.62 7.04
C PRO A 88 -16.94 13.37 7.75
N LEU A 89 -15.83 13.56 7.08
CA LEU A 89 -14.67 14.30 7.53
C LEU A 89 -14.61 15.68 6.84
N PRO A 90 -13.82 16.64 7.34
CA PRO A 90 -13.63 17.90 6.66
C PRO A 90 -13.19 17.72 5.19
N GLN A 91 -13.78 18.48 4.27
CA GLN A 91 -13.57 18.29 2.81
C GLN A 91 -12.10 18.30 2.43
N ALA A 92 -11.31 19.23 2.97
CA ALA A 92 -9.87 19.30 2.70
C ALA A 92 -9.11 18.01 3.12
N VAL A 93 -9.56 17.33 4.18
CA VAL A 93 -8.98 16.06 4.65
C VAL A 93 -9.26 14.94 3.66
N VAL A 94 -10.52 14.78 3.25
CA VAL A 94 -10.91 13.71 2.33
C VAL A 94 -10.33 13.92 0.94
N ASP A 95 -10.27 15.16 0.45
CA ASP A 95 -9.67 15.50 -0.84
C ASP A 95 -8.16 15.20 -0.84
N ARG A 96 -7.47 15.57 0.24
CA ARG A 96 -6.05 15.29 0.39
C ARG A 96 -5.77 13.78 0.48
N ALA A 97 -6.49 13.06 1.31
CA ALA A 97 -6.34 11.61 1.43
C ALA A 97 -6.64 10.91 0.10
N ALA A 98 -7.68 11.32 -0.63
CA ALA A 98 -7.99 10.77 -1.94
C ALA A 98 -6.90 11.04 -2.99
N ALA A 99 -6.25 12.21 -2.96
CA ALA A 99 -5.10 12.51 -3.82
C ALA A 99 -3.90 11.62 -3.49
N LEU A 100 -3.63 11.41 -2.20
CA LEU A 100 -2.57 10.54 -1.71
C LEU A 100 -2.81 9.07 -2.13
N ILE A 101 -4.04 8.55 -1.99
CA ILE A 101 -4.38 7.18 -2.40
C ILE A 101 -4.10 6.97 -3.89
N ARG A 102 -4.43 7.93 -4.75
CA ARG A 102 -4.13 7.81 -6.20
C ARG A 102 -2.64 7.73 -6.51
N ALA A 103 -1.78 8.26 -5.64
CA ALA A 103 -0.33 8.18 -5.84
C ALA A 103 0.24 6.76 -5.60
N THR A 104 -0.54 5.85 -5.01
CA THR A 104 -0.11 4.45 -4.79
C THR A 104 -0.28 3.56 -6.02
N ASP A 105 -0.69 4.10 -7.17
CA ASP A 105 -0.68 3.38 -8.46
C ASP A 105 0.74 3.09 -8.98
N HIS A 106 1.75 3.72 -8.36
CA HIS A 106 3.18 3.60 -8.70
C HIS A 106 3.54 3.94 -10.14
N SER A 107 2.62 4.51 -10.92
CA SER A 107 2.83 4.83 -12.34
C SER A 107 3.76 6.02 -12.57
N SER A 108 3.88 6.90 -11.58
CA SER A 108 4.70 8.11 -11.62
C SER A 108 5.38 8.39 -10.29
N PRO A 109 6.47 9.17 -10.27
CA PRO A 109 7.08 9.63 -9.02
C PRO A 109 6.09 10.41 -8.17
N PRO A 110 6.16 10.30 -6.82
CA PRO A 110 5.31 11.07 -5.91
C PRO A 110 5.44 12.58 -6.15
N ALA A 111 4.31 13.28 -6.16
CA ALA A 111 4.24 14.72 -6.50
C ALA A 111 4.71 15.64 -5.38
N ASP A 112 4.68 15.18 -4.13
CA ASP A 112 5.00 15.98 -2.94
C ASP A 112 5.49 15.10 -1.77
N PRO A 113 6.01 15.70 -0.66
CA PRO A 113 6.58 14.94 0.45
C PRO A 113 5.63 13.97 1.16
N GLU A 114 4.33 14.27 1.28
CA GLU A 114 3.36 13.37 1.90
C GLU A 114 3.07 12.16 1.00
N ALA A 115 2.93 12.40 -0.32
CA ALA A 115 2.79 11.32 -1.30
C ALA A 115 4.05 10.44 -1.32
N ALA A 116 5.24 11.07 -1.27
CA ALA A 116 6.50 10.34 -1.16
C ALA A 116 6.55 9.45 0.09
N TRP A 117 6.10 9.97 1.22
CA TRP A 117 6.07 9.20 2.47
C TRP A 117 5.09 8.02 2.39
N LEU A 118 3.87 8.26 1.89
CA LEU A 118 2.86 7.20 1.71
C LEU A 118 3.38 6.06 0.81
N VAL A 119 3.90 6.42 -0.37
CA VAL A 119 4.43 5.45 -1.35
C VAL A 119 5.61 4.67 -0.78
N ASP A 120 6.50 5.33 -0.05
CA ASP A 120 7.65 4.67 0.59
C ASP A 120 7.20 3.69 1.68
N ILE A 121 6.15 4.03 2.45
CA ILE A 121 5.55 3.12 3.45
C ILE A 121 5.00 1.87 2.76
N ASP A 122 4.20 2.05 1.72
CA ASP A 122 3.58 0.96 0.98
C ASP A 122 4.64 0.02 0.37
N LEU A 123 5.67 0.59 -0.24
CA LEU A 123 6.79 -0.17 -0.81
C LEU A 123 7.78 -0.72 0.25
N SER A 124 7.58 -0.49 1.55
CA SER A 124 8.55 -0.90 2.59
C SER A 124 8.78 -2.41 2.66
N ILE A 125 7.82 -3.22 2.20
CA ILE A 125 7.94 -4.68 2.08
C ILE A 125 9.11 -5.08 1.18
N LEU A 126 9.43 -4.31 0.16
CA LEU A 126 10.51 -4.62 -0.77
C LEU A 126 11.87 -4.66 -0.08
N GLY A 127 12.06 -3.86 0.98
CA GLY A 127 13.27 -3.79 1.77
C GLY A 127 13.26 -4.62 3.06
N GLN A 128 12.27 -5.48 3.28
CA GLN A 128 12.23 -6.38 4.43
C GLN A 128 13.25 -7.53 4.29
N PRO A 129 13.54 -8.30 5.34
CA PRO A 129 14.38 -9.49 5.25
C PRO A 129 13.94 -10.42 4.12
N ALA A 130 14.91 -11.15 3.55
CA ALA A 130 14.69 -11.98 2.36
C ALA A 130 13.49 -12.94 2.49
N GLU A 131 13.35 -13.56 3.67
CA GLU A 131 12.27 -14.51 3.96
C GLU A 131 10.88 -13.85 3.93
N GLU A 132 10.77 -12.62 4.47
CA GLU A 132 9.52 -11.86 4.44
C GLU A 132 9.18 -11.39 3.03
N PHE A 133 10.18 -10.96 2.27
CA PHE A 133 10.02 -10.59 0.87
C PHE A 133 9.62 -11.79 0.00
N ASP A 134 10.23 -12.95 0.20
CA ASP A 134 9.90 -14.16 -0.56
C ASP A 134 8.46 -14.62 -0.27
N LEU A 135 8.01 -14.52 0.98
CA LEU A 135 6.62 -14.77 1.35
C LEU A 135 5.64 -13.75 0.72
N TYR A 136 6.03 -12.48 0.61
CA TYR A 136 5.29 -11.47 -0.13
C TYR A 136 5.14 -11.86 -1.61
N GLU A 137 6.22 -12.27 -2.28
CA GLU A 137 6.19 -12.72 -3.67
C GLU A 137 5.22 -13.89 -3.88
N ASP A 138 5.23 -14.88 -2.99
CA ASP A 138 4.33 -16.03 -3.06
C ASP A 138 2.87 -15.62 -2.87
N ARG A 139 2.59 -14.69 -1.96
CA ARG A 139 1.24 -14.15 -1.73
C ARG A 139 0.74 -13.32 -2.92
N ILE A 140 1.60 -12.51 -3.52
CA ILE A 140 1.25 -11.80 -4.77
C ILE A 140 0.93 -12.81 -5.87
N ARG A 141 1.72 -13.88 -6.05
CA ARG A 141 1.39 -14.93 -7.03
C ARG A 141 0.03 -15.57 -6.75
N GLN A 142 -0.31 -15.78 -5.48
CA GLN A 142 -1.60 -16.33 -5.08
C GLN A 142 -2.77 -15.40 -5.44
N GLU A 143 -2.64 -14.09 -5.27
CA GLU A 143 -3.67 -13.12 -5.66
C GLU A 143 -3.91 -13.11 -7.18
N PHE A 144 -2.86 -13.32 -7.97
CA PHE A 144 -2.92 -13.41 -9.42
C PHE A 144 -3.11 -14.85 -9.94
N ILE A 145 -3.70 -15.75 -9.14
CA ILE A 145 -3.86 -17.17 -9.50
C ILE A 145 -4.63 -17.39 -10.81
N ALA A 146 -5.49 -16.47 -11.20
CA ALA A 146 -6.25 -16.53 -12.45
C ALA A 146 -5.40 -16.30 -13.71
N LEU A 147 -4.20 -15.72 -13.58
CA LEU A 147 -3.27 -15.57 -14.70
C LEU A 147 -2.50 -16.86 -14.95
N SER A 148 -2.21 -17.12 -16.23
CA SER A 148 -1.22 -18.13 -16.60
C SER A 148 0.14 -17.81 -15.95
N GLU A 149 0.98 -18.83 -15.78
CA GLU A 149 2.33 -18.64 -15.25
C GLU A 149 3.14 -17.68 -16.13
N GLU A 150 2.99 -17.78 -17.45
CA GLU A 150 3.67 -16.93 -18.42
C GLU A 150 3.24 -15.46 -18.29
N ASP A 151 1.93 -15.19 -18.24
CA ASP A 151 1.41 -13.82 -18.13
C ASP A 151 1.80 -13.19 -16.78
N PHE A 152 1.74 -13.96 -15.68
CA PHE A 152 2.19 -13.49 -14.38
C PHE A 152 3.67 -13.14 -14.38
N ARG A 153 4.54 -14.03 -14.87
CA ARG A 153 6.00 -13.81 -14.99
C ARG A 153 6.30 -12.55 -15.81
N LYS A 154 5.62 -12.38 -16.94
CA LYS A 154 5.77 -11.20 -17.79
C LYS A 154 5.41 -9.91 -17.04
N GLY A 155 4.24 -9.87 -16.40
CA GLY A 155 3.78 -8.71 -15.63
C GLY A 155 4.68 -8.42 -14.44
N ARG A 156 5.03 -9.45 -13.66
CA ARG A 156 5.88 -9.30 -12.47
C ARG A 156 7.30 -8.85 -12.83
N SER A 157 7.90 -9.44 -13.86
CA SER A 157 9.22 -9.02 -14.35
C SER A 157 9.23 -7.57 -14.83
N ALA A 158 8.17 -7.12 -15.51
CA ALA A 158 8.06 -5.73 -15.95
C ALA A 158 7.98 -4.76 -14.75
N PHE A 159 7.16 -5.08 -13.75
CA PHE A 159 7.06 -4.30 -12.52
C PHE A 159 8.41 -4.19 -11.79
N VAL A 160 9.08 -5.33 -11.59
CA VAL A 160 10.38 -5.38 -10.90
C VAL A 160 11.45 -4.60 -11.64
N ARG A 161 11.52 -4.73 -12.98
CA ARG A 161 12.47 -3.94 -13.81
C ARG A 161 12.19 -2.45 -13.67
N GLY A 162 10.93 -2.03 -13.76
CA GLY A 162 10.57 -0.62 -13.62
C GLY A 162 11.04 -0.02 -12.29
N LEU A 163 10.99 -0.79 -11.19
CA LEU A 163 11.52 -0.34 -9.90
C LEU A 163 13.05 -0.30 -9.88
N LEU A 164 13.73 -1.31 -10.44
CA LEU A 164 15.19 -1.39 -10.47
C LEU A 164 15.82 -0.30 -11.35
N GLU A 165 15.13 0.14 -12.41
CA GLU A 165 15.57 1.22 -13.31
C GLU A 165 15.47 2.61 -12.68
N ARG A 166 14.71 2.77 -11.58
CA ARG A 166 14.64 4.05 -10.87
C ARG A 166 16.00 4.40 -10.25
N PRO A 167 16.40 5.68 -10.25
CA PRO A 167 17.60 6.13 -9.53
C PRO A 167 17.57 5.76 -8.05
N ALA A 168 16.39 5.82 -7.43
CA ALA A 168 16.10 5.30 -6.10
C ALA A 168 14.69 4.70 -6.10
N ILE A 169 14.50 3.59 -5.36
CA ILE A 169 13.19 2.96 -5.15
C ILE A 169 12.37 3.84 -4.21
N TYR A 170 13.01 4.32 -3.14
CA TYR A 170 12.36 5.16 -2.13
C TYR A 170 12.68 6.64 -2.35
N SER A 171 11.68 7.47 -2.15
CA SER A 171 11.74 8.92 -2.37
C SER A 171 12.30 9.68 -1.18
N THR A 172 12.06 9.21 0.06
CA THR A 172 12.52 9.87 1.28
C THR A 172 13.87 9.33 1.75
N ALA A 173 14.69 10.16 2.37
CA ALA A 173 15.98 9.75 2.92
C ALA A 173 15.82 8.63 3.97
N ARG A 174 14.83 8.78 4.87
CA ARG A 174 14.52 7.78 5.92
C ARG A 174 14.37 6.36 5.37
N PHE A 175 13.61 6.20 4.28
CA PHE A 175 13.35 4.89 3.69
C PHE A 175 14.51 4.42 2.81
N ARG A 176 15.19 5.33 2.09
CA ARG A 176 16.41 4.98 1.36
C ARG A 176 17.49 4.42 2.28
N ASP A 177 17.80 5.11 3.36
CA ASP A 177 18.85 4.68 4.30
C ASP A 177 18.53 3.33 4.94
N ARG A 178 17.24 3.06 5.18
CA ARG A 178 16.81 1.85 5.86
C ARG A 178 16.61 0.65 4.94
N TYR A 179 16.12 0.86 3.72
CA TYR A 179 15.55 -0.19 2.90
C TYR A 179 16.17 -0.33 1.50
N GLU A 180 16.74 0.70 0.90
CA GLU A 180 17.12 0.74 -0.52
C GLU A 180 18.02 -0.43 -0.91
N ALA A 181 19.09 -0.68 -0.17
CA ALA A 181 20.06 -1.73 -0.50
C ALA A 181 19.42 -3.13 -0.49
N ARG A 182 18.58 -3.42 0.53
CA ARG A 182 17.88 -4.70 0.60
C ARG A 182 16.79 -4.83 -0.45
N ALA A 183 16.05 -3.76 -0.71
CA ALA A 183 15.02 -3.75 -1.74
C ALA A 183 15.63 -4.08 -3.11
N ARG A 184 16.75 -3.47 -3.48
CA ARG A 184 17.44 -3.79 -4.73
C ARG A 184 17.93 -5.24 -4.78
N ALA A 185 18.48 -5.77 -3.68
CA ALA A 185 18.90 -7.16 -3.60
C ALA A 185 17.71 -8.12 -3.75
N ASN A 186 16.62 -7.86 -3.04
CA ASN A 186 15.39 -8.64 -3.12
C ASN A 186 14.76 -8.62 -4.52
N LEU A 187 14.63 -7.44 -5.11
CA LEU A 187 14.08 -7.29 -6.47
C LEU A 187 14.97 -7.95 -7.52
N SER A 188 16.30 -7.91 -7.36
CA SER A 188 17.22 -8.62 -8.28
C SER A 188 17.02 -10.14 -8.22
N ARG A 189 16.83 -10.71 -7.01
CA ARG A 189 16.48 -12.14 -6.86
C ARG A 189 15.12 -12.46 -7.47
N SER A 190 14.12 -11.60 -7.21
CA SER A 190 12.79 -11.75 -7.79
C SER A 190 12.84 -11.73 -9.32
N LEU A 191 13.61 -10.81 -9.92
CA LEU A 191 13.77 -10.77 -11.36
C LEU A 191 14.37 -12.07 -11.91
N GLN A 192 15.40 -12.62 -11.26
CA GLN A 192 15.99 -13.92 -11.65
C GLN A 192 14.94 -15.05 -11.55
N ARG A 193 14.17 -15.10 -10.48
CA ARG A 193 13.08 -16.09 -10.29
C ARG A 193 12.06 -16.06 -11.43
N TRP A 194 11.67 -14.89 -11.88
CA TRP A 194 10.59 -14.72 -12.85
C TRP A 194 11.05 -14.66 -14.32
N THR A 195 12.36 -14.58 -14.59
CA THR A 195 12.93 -14.57 -15.96
C THR A 195 13.65 -15.85 -16.35
N GLY A 196 14.01 -16.70 -15.39
CA GLY A 196 14.57 -18.04 -15.63
C GLY A 196 13.45 -19.05 -15.83
#